data_297813a0409a0b06d7258ba68f7843bd
#
_entry.id   297813a0409a0b06d7258ba68f7843bd
#
_cell.length_a   1.000
_cell.length_b   1.000
_cell.length_c   1.000
_cell.angle_alpha   90.00
_cell.angle_beta   90.00
_cell.angle_gamma   90.00
#
_symmetry.space_group_name_H-M   'P 1'
#
loop_
_entity.id
_entity.type
_entity.pdbx_description
1 polymer ?
#
loop_
_entity_poly.entity_id
_entity_poly.type
_entity_poly.pdbx_seq_one_letter_code
_entity_poly.pdbx_strand_id
1 'polypeptide(L)'
;MLFRSEWLEQIPVEDVWGVGYRTAPRMKGAGIMNAKDLKYAPQEWIKQEFTIVGLRMVHELNGIPCISIDDLPQQKTIVCSRSFGEYVTELHELTEAVARHAESASVKLRAQGTVCGAISIFIRTNYFSPKYPQYSNSTTVKCEIPTQYSPDLVKAAIEGVTRIYKEGFHY
;
A
#
# COMPACT_ATOMS: atom_id res chain seq x y z
N MET A 1 28.17 -18.20 -14.73
CA MET A 1 27.43 -18.15 -13.44
C MET A 1 28.14 -17.37 -12.33
N LEU A 2 29.42 -17.11 -12.40
CA LEU A 2 30.20 -16.36 -11.39
C LEU A 2 29.80 -14.85 -11.28
N PHE A 3 29.51 -14.19 -12.39
CA PHE A 3 29.16 -12.77 -12.44
C PHE A 3 27.94 -12.35 -11.56
N ARG A 4 26.96 -13.23 -11.39
CA ARG A 4 25.74 -12.91 -10.60
C ARG A 4 26.01 -12.80 -9.10
N SER A 5 26.92 -13.58 -8.57
CA SER A 5 27.22 -13.61 -7.13
C SER A 5 28.01 -12.39 -6.67
N GLU A 6 28.90 -11.85 -7.51
CA GLU A 6 29.70 -10.65 -7.23
C GLU A 6 28.81 -9.39 -7.15
N TRP A 7 27.83 -9.28 -8.04
CA TRP A 7 26.85 -8.17 -8.00
C TRP A 7 25.96 -8.23 -6.77
N LEU A 8 25.51 -9.41 -6.34
CA LEU A 8 24.66 -9.58 -5.16
C LEU A 8 25.37 -9.17 -3.86
N GLU A 9 26.68 -9.23 -3.80
CA GLU A 9 27.48 -8.79 -2.65
C GLU A 9 27.48 -7.26 -2.50
N GLN A 10 27.35 -6.53 -3.61
CA GLN A 10 27.32 -5.07 -3.63
C GLN A 10 25.93 -4.48 -3.34
N ILE A 11 24.87 -5.31 -3.34
CA ILE A 11 23.50 -4.87 -3.10
C ILE A 11 23.19 -5.01 -1.61
N PRO A 12 23.03 -3.90 -0.86
CA PRO A 12 22.60 -3.94 0.54
C PRO A 12 21.28 -4.71 0.70
N VAL A 13 21.09 -5.38 1.82
CA VAL A 13 19.89 -6.21 2.03
C VAL A 13 18.59 -5.38 1.99
N GLU A 14 18.63 -4.12 2.40
CA GLU A 14 17.50 -3.18 2.34
C GLU A 14 17.06 -2.81 0.93
N ASP A 15 17.93 -2.97 -0.06
CA ASP A 15 17.63 -2.69 -1.47
C ASP A 15 17.03 -3.92 -2.17
N VAL A 16 16.98 -5.06 -1.50
CA VAL A 16 16.31 -6.25 -2.02
C VAL A 16 14.79 -6.04 -2.00
N TRP A 17 14.15 -6.22 -3.15
CA TRP A 17 12.68 -6.12 -3.25
C TRP A 17 12.00 -7.04 -2.23
N GLY A 18 11.11 -6.46 -1.43
CA GLY A 18 10.41 -7.16 -0.34
C GLY A 18 11.04 -6.98 1.04
N VAL A 19 12.27 -6.46 1.12
CA VAL A 19 12.91 -6.11 2.39
C VAL A 19 12.59 -4.65 2.73
N GLY A 20 11.60 -4.46 3.62
CA GLY A 20 11.20 -3.13 4.08
C GLY A 20 12.00 -2.63 5.28
N TYR A 21 11.78 -1.36 5.65
CA TYR A 21 12.47 -0.68 6.76
C TYR A 21 12.36 -1.40 8.12
N ARG A 22 11.36 -2.24 8.33
CA ARG A 22 11.21 -3.05 9.56
C ARG A 22 12.00 -4.35 9.48
N THR A 23 12.16 -4.91 8.30
CA THR A 23 12.78 -6.21 8.06
C THR A 23 14.30 -6.09 7.94
N ALA A 24 14.78 -5.03 7.28
CA ALA A 24 16.21 -4.79 7.07
C ALA A 24 17.05 -4.77 8.38
N PRO A 25 16.66 -4.04 9.45
CA PRO A 25 17.42 -4.06 10.71
C PRO A 25 17.48 -5.45 11.35
N ARG A 26 16.41 -6.24 11.26
CA ARG A 26 16.38 -7.62 11.79
C ARG A 26 17.31 -8.55 11.01
N MET A 27 17.33 -8.44 9.68
CA MET A 27 18.24 -9.19 8.82
C MET A 27 19.70 -8.84 9.10
N LYS A 28 20.01 -7.54 9.21
CA LYS A 28 21.35 -7.05 9.55
C LYS A 28 21.79 -7.54 10.94
N GLY A 29 20.91 -7.50 11.93
CA GLY A 29 21.18 -8.05 13.27
C GLY A 29 21.46 -9.55 13.29
N ALA A 30 20.99 -10.28 12.29
CA ALA A 30 21.26 -11.71 12.08
C ALA A 30 22.49 -11.96 11.17
N GLY A 31 23.23 -10.93 10.78
CA GLY A 31 24.42 -11.05 9.95
C GLY A 31 24.16 -11.07 8.44
N ILE A 32 22.93 -10.83 7.99
CA ILE A 32 22.58 -10.74 6.56
C ILE A 32 22.70 -9.28 6.13
N MET A 33 23.83 -8.91 5.55
CA MET A 33 24.17 -7.54 5.20
C MET A 33 23.82 -7.17 3.76
N ASN A 34 23.79 -8.15 2.86
CA ASN A 34 23.61 -7.94 1.43
C ASN A 34 22.75 -9.06 0.80
N ALA A 35 22.43 -8.89 -0.48
CA ALA A 35 21.60 -9.84 -1.22
C ALA A 35 22.26 -11.22 -1.36
N LYS A 36 23.60 -11.31 -1.35
CA LYS A 36 24.34 -12.58 -1.38
C LYS A 36 24.17 -13.34 -0.07
N ASP A 37 24.28 -12.66 1.08
CA ASP A 37 24.06 -13.27 2.38
C ASP A 37 22.62 -13.81 2.48
N LEU A 38 21.64 -13.03 2.03
CA LEU A 38 20.23 -13.45 2.00
C LEU A 38 20.04 -14.69 1.10
N LYS A 39 20.66 -14.70 -0.08
CA LYS A 39 20.58 -15.82 -1.03
C LYS A 39 21.02 -17.15 -0.41
N TYR A 40 22.08 -17.11 0.40
CA TYR A 40 22.69 -18.31 1.00
C TYR A 40 22.24 -18.56 2.45
N ALA A 41 21.34 -17.74 2.98
CA ALA A 41 20.80 -17.92 4.32
C ALA A 41 20.04 -19.25 4.47
N PRO A 42 20.12 -19.91 5.64
CA PRO A 42 19.42 -21.17 5.89
C PRO A 42 17.90 -21.00 5.72
N GLN A 43 17.32 -21.76 4.81
CA GLN A 43 15.90 -21.59 4.42
C GLN A 43 14.92 -21.79 5.58
N GLU A 44 15.17 -22.81 6.43
CA GLU A 44 14.32 -23.09 7.60
C GLU A 44 14.35 -21.93 8.60
N TRP A 45 15.50 -21.35 8.84
CA TRP A 45 15.65 -20.20 9.71
C TRP A 45 14.96 -18.96 9.11
N ILE A 46 15.16 -18.69 7.81
CA ILE A 46 14.46 -17.59 7.11
C ILE A 46 12.95 -17.77 7.19
N LYS A 47 12.43 -18.98 7.03
CA LYS A 47 10.99 -19.26 7.11
C LYS A 47 10.44 -19.01 8.52
N GLN A 48 11.19 -19.35 9.55
CA GLN A 48 10.79 -19.11 10.95
C GLN A 48 10.79 -17.62 11.31
N GLU A 49 11.86 -16.89 10.94
CA GLU A 49 12.04 -15.48 11.32
C GLU A 49 11.30 -14.49 10.41
N PHE A 50 11.21 -14.77 9.12
CA PHE A 50 10.70 -13.87 8.10
C PHE A 50 9.51 -14.45 7.30
N THR A 51 8.96 -15.56 7.76
CA THR A 51 7.79 -16.23 7.18
C THR A 51 8.03 -16.78 5.76
N ILE A 52 6.97 -17.23 5.10
CA ILE A 52 7.01 -17.69 3.70
C ILE A 52 7.46 -16.57 2.74
N VAL A 53 7.26 -15.32 3.11
CA VAL A 53 7.68 -14.17 2.27
C VAL A 53 9.21 -14.09 2.21
N GLY A 54 9.89 -14.25 3.34
CA GLY A 54 11.35 -14.33 3.38
C GLY A 54 11.89 -15.51 2.58
N LEU A 55 11.27 -16.69 2.71
CA LEU A 55 11.68 -17.88 1.97
C LEU A 55 11.53 -17.68 0.45
N ARG A 56 10.46 -17.04 0.00
CA ARG A 56 10.27 -16.70 -1.43
C ARG A 56 11.38 -15.79 -1.95
N MET A 57 11.81 -14.79 -1.19
CA MET A 57 12.95 -13.93 -1.58
C MET A 57 14.24 -14.75 -1.78
N VAL A 58 14.53 -15.70 -0.88
CA VAL A 58 15.68 -16.59 -1.03
C VAL A 58 15.57 -17.45 -2.29
N HIS A 59 14.38 -18.01 -2.57
CA HIS A 59 14.15 -18.81 -3.78
C HIS A 59 14.35 -17.97 -5.05
N GLU A 60 13.77 -16.77 -5.10
CA GLU A 60 13.88 -15.87 -6.26
C GLU A 60 15.32 -15.41 -6.50
N LEU A 61 16.09 -15.12 -5.45
CA LEU A 61 17.52 -14.84 -5.55
C LEU A 61 18.31 -16.05 -6.08
N ASN A 62 17.81 -17.26 -5.86
CA ASN A 62 18.36 -18.49 -6.42
C ASN A 62 17.82 -18.80 -7.84
N GLY A 63 16.97 -17.95 -8.40
CA GLY A 63 16.40 -18.12 -9.74
C GLY A 63 15.20 -19.06 -9.79
N ILE A 64 14.58 -19.35 -8.65
CA ILE A 64 13.35 -20.16 -8.56
C ILE A 64 12.16 -19.19 -8.49
N PRO A 65 11.32 -19.09 -9.52
CA PRO A 65 10.17 -18.18 -9.49
C PRO A 65 9.15 -18.68 -8.46
N CYS A 66 8.73 -17.79 -7.55
CA CYS A 66 7.79 -18.12 -6.47
C CYS A 66 6.40 -17.54 -6.66
N ILE A 67 6.26 -16.57 -7.55
CA ILE A 67 4.99 -15.90 -7.86
C ILE A 67 4.81 -15.91 -9.37
N SER A 68 3.75 -16.54 -9.84
CA SER A 68 3.31 -16.41 -11.22
C SER A 68 2.48 -15.13 -11.37
N ILE A 69 2.65 -14.42 -12.48
CA ILE A 69 1.84 -13.24 -12.82
C ILE A 69 0.37 -13.65 -12.97
N ASP A 70 0.11 -14.89 -13.38
CA ASP A 70 -1.23 -15.44 -13.60
C ASP A 70 -1.94 -15.83 -12.30
N ASP A 71 -1.20 -16.01 -11.21
CA ASP A 71 -1.73 -16.45 -9.91
C ASP A 71 -2.06 -15.27 -8.95
N LEU A 72 -2.19 -14.05 -9.47
CA LEU A 72 -2.55 -12.91 -8.63
C LEU A 72 -4.00 -13.08 -8.12
N PRO A 73 -4.20 -13.21 -6.80
CA PRO A 73 -5.53 -13.33 -6.25
C PRO A 73 -6.34 -12.08 -6.56
N GLN A 74 -7.62 -12.27 -6.88
CA GLN A 74 -8.53 -11.15 -7.11
C GLN A 74 -8.50 -10.19 -5.89
N GLN A 75 -8.27 -8.93 -6.16
CA GLN A 75 -8.16 -7.92 -5.10
C GLN A 75 -9.51 -7.76 -4.40
N LYS A 76 -9.54 -7.99 -3.09
CA LYS A 76 -10.74 -7.82 -2.24
C LYS A 76 -11.03 -6.35 -1.94
N THR A 77 -10.08 -5.45 -2.19
CA THR A 77 -10.17 -4.04 -1.85
C THR A 77 -9.65 -3.22 -3.03
N ILE A 78 -10.39 -2.19 -3.41
CA ILE A 78 -9.97 -1.20 -4.40
C ILE A 78 -9.58 0.07 -3.65
N VAL A 79 -8.36 0.55 -3.88
CA VAL A 79 -7.88 1.80 -3.29
C VAL A 79 -7.66 2.82 -4.39
N CYS A 80 -8.18 4.04 -4.16
CA CYS A 80 -7.92 5.21 -4.97
C CYS A 80 -7.50 6.35 -4.03
N SER A 81 -6.24 6.73 -4.08
CA SER A 81 -5.69 7.81 -3.26
C SER A 81 -4.64 8.58 -4.02
N ARG A 82 -4.47 9.84 -3.69
CA ARG A 82 -3.43 10.71 -4.23
C ARG A 82 -3.04 11.78 -3.22
N SER A 83 -1.78 12.18 -3.22
CA SER A 83 -1.35 13.37 -2.51
C SER A 83 -1.67 14.61 -3.33
N PHE A 84 -2.05 15.69 -2.67
CA PHE A 84 -2.25 16.98 -3.31
C PHE A 84 -0.88 17.61 -3.66
N GLY A 85 -0.81 18.32 -4.78
CA GLY A 85 0.39 19.06 -5.18
C GLY A 85 0.57 20.35 -4.37
N GLU A 86 -0.54 20.94 -3.95
CA GLU A 86 -0.62 22.11 -3.08
C GLU A 86 -1.46 21.78 -1.86
N TYR A 87 -1.31 22.55 -0.79
CA TYR A 87 -2.11 22.33 0.42
C TYR A 87 -3.58 22.68 0.17
N VAL A 88 -4.46 21.78 0.58
CA VAL A 88 -5.92 21.93 0.54
C VAL A 88 -6.42 22.22 1.96
N THR A 89 -7.19 23.29 2.13
CA THR A 89 -7.75 23.69 3.43
C THR A 89 -9.27 23.62 3.45
N GLU A 90 -9.90 23.76 2.30
CA GLU A 90 -11.34 23.91 2.17
C GLU A 90 -12.05 22.56 1.97
N LEU A 91 -13.19 22.39 2.65
CA LEU A 91 -13.98 21.15 2.55
C LEU A 91 -14.42 20.87 1.11
N HIS A 92 -14.79 21.90 0.32
CA HIS A 92 -15.27 21.69 -1.04
C HIS A 92 -14.21 21.08 -1.95
N GLU A 93 -12.93 21.46 -1.80
CA GLU A 93 -11.82 20.89 -2.58
C GLU A 93 -11.60 19.41 -2.23
N LEU A 94 -11.74 19.05 -0.94
CA LEU A 94 -11.68 17.66 -0.49
C LEU A 94 -12.86 16.85 -1.01
N THR A 95 -14.08 17.43 -1.04
CA THR A 95 -15.26 16.74 -1.59
C THR A 95 -15.13 16.48 -3.08
N GLU A 96 -14.60 17.42 -3.85
CA GLU A 96 -14.30 17.20 -5.26
C GLU A 96 -13.24 16.11 -5.48
N ALA A 97 -12.19 16.09 -4.67
CA ALA A 97 -11.14 15.09 -4.77
C ALA A 97 -11.67 13.68 -4.47
N VAL A 98 -12.43 13.50 -3.38
CA VAL A 98 -13.00 12.19 -3.03
C VAL A 98 -14.06 11.74 -4.00
N ALA A 99 -14.85 12.66 -4.59
CA ALA A 99 -15.81 12.34 -5.64
C ALA A 99 -15.09 11.72 -6.85
N ARG A 100 -14.02 12.36 -7.35
CA ARG A 100 -13.19 11.82 -8.44
C ARG A 100 -12.55 10.48 -8.10
N HIS A 101 -12.13 10.28 -6.85
CA HIS A 101 -11.59 8.98 -6.42
C HIS A 101 -12.67 7.90 -6.36
N ALA A 102 -13.87 8.22 -5.88
CA ALA A 102 -15.01 7.32 -5.86
C ALA A 102 -15.46 6.90 -7.27
N GLU A 103 -15.50 7.85 -8.22
CA GLU A 103 -15.76 7.56 -9.64
C GLU A 103 -14.70 6.60 -10.21
N SER A 104 -13.42 6.89 -9.98
CA SER A 104 -12.32 6.04 -10.44
C SER A 104 -12.40 4.63 -9.82
N ALA A 105 -12.77 4.53 -8.55
CA ALA A 105 -12.99 3.25 -7.88
C ALA A 105 -14.18 2.48 -8.48
N SER A 106 -15.27 3.18 -8.80
CA SER A 106 -16.47 2.55 -9.42
C SER A 106 -16.18 1.97 -10.80
N VAL A 107 -15.31 2.62 -11.60
CA VAL A 107 -14.86 2.08 -12.89
C VAL A 107 -14.12 0.76 -12.67
N LYS A 108 -13.22 0.71 -11.69
CA LYS A 108 -12.48 -0.53 -11.37
C LYS A 108 -13.39 -1.63 -10.83
N LEU A 109 -14.40 -1.29 -10.01
CA LEU A 109 -15.42 -2.24 -9.52
C LEU A 109 -16.16 -2.90 -10.68
N ARG A 110 -16.65 -2.09 -11.63
CA ARG A 110 -17.34 -2.60 -12.82
C ARG A 110 -16.44 -3.48 -13.67
N ALA A 111 -15.19 -3.08 -13.87
CA ALA A 111 -14.21 -3.88 -14.63
C ALA A 111 -13.92 -5.23 -13.98
N GLN A 112 -14.00 -5.33 -12.66
CA GLN A 112 -13.83 -6.58 -11.91
C GLN A 112 -15.13 -7.38 -11.76
N GLY A 113 -16.29 -6.87 -12.19
CA GLY A 113 -17.58 -7.50 -12.00
C GLY A 113 -17.99 -7.61 -10.53
N THR A 114 -17.52 -6.71 -9.66
CA THR A 114 -17.74 -6.75 -8.21
C THR A 114 -18.57 -5.56 -7.74
N VAL A 115 -19.11 -5.65 -6.52
CA VAL A 115 -19.89 -4.59 -5.87
C VAL A 115 -19.25 -4.17 -4.56
N CYS A 116 -19.48 -2.92 -4.16
CA CYS A 116 -18.99 -2.32 -2.92
C CYS A 116 -20.04 -2.41 -1.82
N GLY A 117 -19.74 -3.06 -0.71
CA GLY A 117 -20.60 -3.08 0.49
C GLY A 117 -20.29 -1.96 1.49
N ALA A 118 -19.09 -1.39 1.43
CA ALA A 118 -18.69 -0.28 2.29
C ALA A 118 -17.54 0.50 1.65
N ILE A 119 -17.54 1.82 1.85
CA ILE A 119 -16.46 2.70 1.40
C ILE A 119 -15.76 3.31 2.61
N SER A 120 -14.45 3.18 2.65
CA SER A 120 -13.62 3.80 3.68
C SER A 120 -12.93 5.03 3.11
N ILE A 121 -13.12 6.16 3.77
CA ILE A 121 -12.53 7.44 3.42
C ILE A 121 -11.49 7.79 4.47
N PHE A 122 -10.33 8.27 4.04
CA PHE A 122 -9.31 8.80 4.93
C PHE A 122 -8.74 10.10 4.38
N ILE A 123 -8.40 11.00 5.28
CA ILE A 123 -7.66 12.23 5.00
C ILE A 123 -6.50 12.34 5.98
N ARG A 124 -5.40 12.91 5.51
CA ARG A 124 -4.23 13.17 6.34
C ARG A 124 -3.44 14.36 5.83
N THR A 125 -2.81 15.06 6.75
CA THR A 125 -1.82 16.08 6.45
C THR A 125 -0.48 15.45 6.02
N ASN A 126 0.40 16.25 5.45
CA ASN A 126 1.73 15.77 5.07
C ASN A 126 2.58 15.51 6.33
N TYR A 127 2.77 14.25 6.68
CA TYR A 127 3.55 13.81 7.84
C TYR A 127 5.00 14.33 7.86
N PHE A 128 5.58 14.56 6.70
CA PHE A 128 6.97 15.01 6.58
C PHE A 128 7.12 16.54 6.68
N SER A 129 6.03 17.30 6.72
CA SER A 129 6.06 18.74 6.88
C SER A 129 5.98 19.15 8.36
N PRO A 130 7.05 19.74 8.94
CA PRO A 130 6.99 20.26 10.30
C PRO A 130 6.26 21.60 10.39
N LYS A 131 5.89 22.21 9.25
CA LYS A 131 5.38 23.60 9.18
C LYS A 131 3.97 23.72 9.76
N TYR A 132 3.14 22.71 9.64
CA TYR A 132 1.72 22.76 10.02
C TYR A 132 1.35 21.63 10.98
N PRO A 133 0.31 21.84 11.81
CA PRO A 133 -0.21 20.80 12.69
C PRO A 133 -0.57 19.53 11.92
N GLN A 134 -0.31 18.39 12.54
CA GLN A 134 -0.61 17.09 11.93
C GLN A 134 -2.03 16.63 12.28
N TYR A 135 -2.73 16.10 11.28
CA TYR A 135 -4.03 15.51 11.42
C TYR A 135 -4.17 14.29 10.52
N SER A 136 -4.78 13.24 11.02
CA SER A 136 -5.13 12.05 10.25
C SER A 136 -6.40 11.47 10.82
N ASN A 137 -7.36 11.21 9.95
CA ASN A 137 -8.62 10.60 10.35
C ASN A 137 -9.18 9.74 9.22
N SER A 138 -10.04 8.77 9.59
CA SER A 138 -10.71 7.89 8.64
C SER A 138 -12.09 7.51 9.14
N THR A 139 -13.00 7.22 8.22
CA THR A 139 -14.33 6.71 8.51
C THR A 139 -14.75 5.70 7.45
N THR A 140 -15.68 4.83 7.80
CA THR A 140 -16.29 3.88 6.87
C THR A 140 -17.80 4.11 6.80
N VAL A 141 -18.28 4.30 5.60
CA VAL A 141 -19.71 4.42 5.29
C VAL A 141 -20.17 3.10 4.66
N LYS A 142 -21.14 2.45 5.25
CA LYS A 142 -21.74 1.23 4.70
C LYS A 142 -22.77 1.59 3.64
N CYS A 143 -22.77 0.87 2.53
CA CYS A 143 -23.83 0.94 1.56
C CYS A 143 -25.05 0.15 2.09
N GLU A 144 -26.24 0.69 2.00
CA GLU A 144 -27.47 -0.04 2.40
C GLU A 144 -27.64 -1.31 1.54
N ILE A 145 -27.36 -1.19 0.25
CA ILE A 145 -27.31 -2.30 -0.71
C ILE A 145 -25.94 -2.25 -1.36
N PRO A 146 -25.23 -3.39 -1.45
CA PRO A 146 -23.97 -3.46 -2.19
C PRO A 146 -24.14 -2.96 -3.63
N THR A 147 -23.34 -1.98 -4.04
CA THR A 147 -23.53 -1.26 -5.31
C THR A 147 -22.23 -1.09 -6.07
N GLN A 148 -22.31 -0.94 -7.38
CA GLN A 148 -21.25 -0.45 -8.26
C GLN A 148 -21.67 0.87 -8.95
N TYR A 149 -22.82 1.43 -8.54
CA TYR A 149 -23.35 2.66 -9.12
C TYR A 149 -22.57 3.87 -8.61
N SER A 150 -21.93 4.60 -9.54
CA SER A 150 -21.03 5.70 -9.18
C SER A 150 -21.66 6.77 -8.30
N PRO A 151 -22.91 7.24 -8.57
CA PRO A 151 -23.54 8.28 -7.74
C PRO A 151 -23.69 7.88 -6.26
N ASP A 152 -24.03 6.60 -5.98
CA ASP A 152 -24.16 6.12 -4.60
C ASP A 152 -22.80 6.13 -3.89
N LEU A 153 -21.75 5.69 -4.58
CA LEU A 153 -20.39 5.68 -4.05
C LEU A 153 -19.84 7.09 -3.85
N VAL A 154 -20.14 8.02 -4.75
CA VAL A 154 -19.77 9.44 -4.63
C VAL A 154 -20.48 10.06 -3.44
N LYS A 155 -21.79 9.83 -3.30
CA LYS A 155 -22.57 10.33 -2.15
C LYS A 155 -22.01 9.83 -0.83
N ALA A 156 -21.72 8.53 -0.72
CA ALA A 156 -21.14 7.94 0.48
C ALA A 156 -19.72 8.48 0.76
N ALA A 157 -18.93 8.76 -0.29
CA ALA A 157 -17.59 9.32 -0.14
C ALA A 157 -17.64 10.78 0.37
N ILE A 158 -18.54 11.60 -0.16
CA ILE A 158 -18.76 12.98 0.29
C ILE A 158 -19.23 13.01 1.74
N GLU A 159 -20.20 12.16 2.10
CA GLU A 159 -20.65 12.01 3.47
C GLU A 159 -19.50 11.65 4.41
N GLY A 160 -18.67 10.69 4.00
CA GLY A 160 -17.51 10.24 4.79
C GLY A 160 -16.48 11.35 4.99
N VAL A 161 -16.08 12.08 3.94
CA VAL A 161 -15.10 13.17 4.09
C VAL A 161 -15.63 14.31 4.94
N THR A 162 -16.92 14.64 4.81
CA THR A 162 -17.58 15.67 5.63
C THR A 162 -17.54 15.32 7.12
N ARG A 163 -17.69 14.04 7.48
CA ARG A 163 -17.63 13.57 8.89
C ARG A 163 -16.25 13.71 9.51
N ILE A 164 -15.19 13.57 8.71
CA ILE A 164 -13.80 13.53 9.21
C ILE A 164 -13.02 14.81 8.92
N TYR A 165 -13.58 15.72 8.12
CA TYR A 165 -12.97 17.02 7.87
C TYR A 165 -12.83 17.82 9.17
N LYS A 166 -11.73 18.51 9.29
CA LYS A 166 -11.47 19.42 10.40
C LYS A 166 -10.84 20.70 9.86
N GLU A 167 -11.48 21.81 10.12
CA GLU A 167 -11.01 23.14 9.72
C GLU A 167 -9.67 23.49 10.37
N GLY A 168 -8.86 24.29 9.69
CA GLY A 168 -7.57 24.77 10.19
C GLY A 168 -6.39 23.82 9.93
N PHE A 169 -6.59 22.72 9.21
CA PHE A 169 -5.54 21.83 8.78
C PHE A 169 -5.20 21.98 7.30
N HIS A 170 -3.97 21.65 6.95
CA HIS A 170 -3.44 21.71 5.59
C HIS A 170 -3.23 20.28 5.07
N TYR A 171 -4.19 19.80 4.31
CA TYR A 171 -4.24 18.45 3.74
C TYR A 171 -3.41 18.30 2.48
#